data_28dbb11021fae524a035824332baece7
#
_entry.id   28dbb11021fae524a035824332baece7
#
_cell.length_a   1.000
_cell.length_b   1.000
_cell.length_c   1.000
_cell.angle_alpha   90.00
_cell.angle_beta   90.00
_cell.angle_gamma   90.00
#
_symmetry.space_group_name_H-M   'P 1'
#
loop_
_entity.id
_entity.type
_entity.pdbx_description
1 polymer ?
#
loop_
_entity_poly.entity_id
_entity_poly.type
_entity_poly.pdbx_seq_one_letter_code
_entity_poly.pdbx_strand_id
1 'polypeptide(L)'
;MIHINLTSGKKVYFASDFHLGFPDEKTSREREMALVFWLDQVQQDAQELFLLGDLFDFWFEYKTAVPRGFVRFLGKLSALADQGIAIHIFVGNHDLWMWDYLEREIGAIIYREPSDLKITTATKVVRLHIGHGDGLGPGDTGYKILKKVFTNRFAQWLFGFLHPNVGISLANFWSSTRKESTMTKGEQAFDPATDYILSYVRETAAAKPVVEAFVFGHRHHPIALPVAAGVSYYNLGDWFNPHFKNAYYLQIDENKIDFVHFDAPSV
;
A
#
# COMPACT_ATOMS: atom_id res chain seq x y z
N MET A 1 12.51 -11.78 6.19
CA MET A 1 11.82 -11.38 7.44
C MET A 1 12.39 -10.06 7.90
N ILE A 2 11.53 -9.07 8.10
CA ILE A 2 11.87 -7.74 8.61
C ILE A 2 11.86 -7.80 10.13
N HIS A 3 12.82 -7.15 10.80
CA HIS A 3 12.91 -7.12 12.25
C HIS A 3 12.96 -5.69 12.75
N ILE A 4 12.05 -5.34 13.65
CA ILE A 4 11.98 -4.02 14.31
C ILE A 4 12.08 -4.22 15.83
N ASN A 5 12.95 -3.47 16.46
CA ASN A 5 12.95 -3.28 17.89
C ASN A 5 12.26 -1.94 18.18
N LEU A 6 11.01 -2.01 18.59
CA LEU A 6 10.19 -0.82 18.81
C LEU A 6 10.58 -0.15 20.12
N THR A 7 11.00 1.09 20.03
CA THR A 7 11.32 1.94 21.17
C THR A 7 10.04 2.30 21.95
N SER A 8 10.10 2.33 23.25
CA SER A 8 8.95 2.73 24.10
C SER A 8 8.44 4.12 23.74
N GLY A 9 7.12 4.27 23.65
CA GLY A 9 6.45 5.49 23.23
C GLY A 9 6.44 5.74 21.72
N LYS A 10 7.06 4.86 20.92
CA LYS A 10 7.03 4.91 19.46
C LYS A 10 6.01 3.92 18.88
N LYS A 11 5.67 4.13 17.59
CA LYS A 11 4.72 3.32 16.84
C LYS A 11 5.24 2.89 15.48
N VAL A 12 4.65 1.82 14.95
CA VAL A 12 4.77 1.40 13.57
C VAL A 12 3.42 1.64 12.88
N TYR A 13 3.44 2.31 11.73
CA TYR A 13 2.26 2.69 10.97
C TYR A 13 2.19 1.94 9.65
N PHE A 14 0.96 1.62 9.20
CA PHE A 14 0.69 0.94 7.92
C PHE A 14 -0.46 1.61 7.21
N ALA A 15 -0.30 1.94 5.93
CA ALA A 15 -1.35 2.44 5.05
C ALA A 15 -1.14 1.92 3.62
N SER A 16 -2.17 2.02 2.75
CA SER A 16 -2.10 1.58 1.35
C SER A 16 -3.13 2.29 0.47
N ASP A 17 -3.07 2.02 -0.83
CA ASP A 17 -4.12 2.36 -1.80
C ASP A 17 -4.45 3.87 -1.84
N PHE A 18 -3.42 4.68 -1.96
CA PHE A 18 -3.58 6.12 -2.09
C PHE A 18 -4.02 6.55 -3.49
N HIS A 19 -3.61 5.83 -4.53
CA HIS A 19 -3.91 6.10 -5.94
C HIS A 19 -3.77 7.58 -6.32
N LEU A 20 -2.65 8.20 -5.94
CA LEU A 20 -2.36 9.57 -6.33
C LEU A 20 -2.28 9.67 -7.87
N GLY A 21 -3.01 10.63 -8.44
CA GLY A 21 -3.21 10.78 -9.87
C GLY A 21 -4.64 10.45 -10.35
N PHE A 22 -5.41 9.69 -9.58
CA PHE A 22 -6.80 9.29 -9.90
C PHE A 22 -7.83 10.13 -9.12
N PRO A 23 -9.04 10.39 -9.66
CA PRO A 23 -9.44 10.26 -11.06
C PRO A 23 -8.95 11.44 -11.92
N ASP A 24 -8.60 12.54 -11.31
CA ASP A 24 -8.18 13.81 -11.92
C ASP A 24 -7.18 14.54 -11.00
N GLU A 25 -6.55 15.57 -11.54
CA GLU A 25 -5.51 16.33 -10.85
C GLU A 25 -6.05 17.04 -9.59
N LYS A 26 -7.27 17.58 -9.63
CA LYS A 26 -7.86 18.32 -8.50
C LYS A 26 -8.12 17.38 -7.32
N THR A 27 -8.85 16.30 -7.56
CA THR A 27 -9.19 15.31 -6.54
C THR A 27 -7.94 14.63 -5.98
N SER A 28 -6.96 14.33 -6.84
CA SER A 28 -5.66 13.82 -6.42
C SER A 28 -4.90 14.80 -5.53
N ARG A 29 -4.98 16.11 -5.83
CA ARG A 29 -4.35 17.15 -5.02
C ARG A 29 -4.99 17.26 -3.63
N GLU A 30 -6.30 17.20 -3.56
CA GLU A 30 -7.04 17.21 -2.28
C GLU A 30 -6.62 16.01 -1.42
N ARG A 31 -6.49 14.82 -2.03
CA ARG A 31 -5.98 13.61 -1.38
C ARG A 31 -4.53 13.75 -0.94
N GLU A 32 -3.67 14.29 -1.79
CA GLU A 32 -2.27 14.56 -1.44
C GLU A 32 -2.15 15.44 -0.18
N MET A 33 -3.00 16.45 -0.07
CA MET A 33 -3.04 17.32 1.11
C MET A 33 -3.52 16.58 2.37
N ALA A 34 -4.55 15.73 2.24
CA ALA A 34 -5.03 14.90 3.34
C ALA A 34 -3.97 13.90 3.81
N LEU A 35 -3.22 13.30 2.88
CA LEU A 35 -2.10 12.42 3.19
C LEU A 35 -0.98 13.16 3.93
N VAL A 36 -0.64 14.38 3.51
CA VAL A 36 0.35 15.20 4.22
C VAL A 36 -0.12 15.50 5.64
N PHE A 37 -1.40 15.84 5.83
CA PHE A 37 -1.98 16.06 7.15
C PHE A 37 -1.90 14.80 8.03
N TRP A 38 -2.22 13.62 7.48
CA TRP A 38 -2.05 12.36 8.20
C TRP A 38 -0.59 12.10 8.56
N LEU A 39 0.33 12.32 7.62
CA LEU A 39 1.77 12.15 7.85
C LEU A 39 2.33 13.14 8.89
N ASP A 40 1.70 14.33 9.05
CA ASP A 40 2.03 15.25 10.15
C ASP A 40 1.68 14.67 11.53
N GLN A 41 0.59 13.88 11.61
CA GLN A 41 0.25 13.15 12.83
C GLN A 41 1.20 11.96 13.06
N VAL A 42 1.46 11.16 12.03
CA VAL A 42 2.40 10.04 12.06
C VAL A 42 3.79 10.47 12.53
N GLN A 43 4.24 11.63 12.09
CA GLN A 43 5.55 12.21 12.45
C GLN A 43 5.80 12.32 13.96
N GLN A 44 4.74 12.46 14.77
CA GLN A 44 4.86 12.74 16.20
C GLN A 44 5.47 11.55 16.97
N ASP A 45 5.11 10.33 16.58
CA ASP A 45 5.47 9.14 17.34
C ASP A 45 5.88 7.93 16.48
N ALA A 46 5.92 8.05 15.17
CA ALA A 46 6.38 6.96 14.32
C ALA A 46 7.87 6.65 14.54
N GLN A 47 8.20 5.37 14.50
CA GLN A 47 9.54 4.85 14.29
C GLN A 47 9.68 4.30 12.87
N GLU A 48 8.64 3.62 12.39
CA GLU A 48 8.61 2.96 11.09
C GLU A 48 7.27 3.27 10.40
N LEU A 49 7.30 3.51 9.10
CA LEU A 49 6.13 3.71 8.26
C LEU A 49 6.15 2.70 7.10
N PHE A 50 5.14 1.85 7.04
CA PHE A 50 4.91 0.88 5.97
C PHE A 50 3.78 1.35 5.04
N LEU A 51 4.13 1.53 3.78
CA LEU A 51 3.19 1.86 2.71
C LEU A 51 3.01 0.60 1.84
N LEU A 52 1.83 -0.02 1.91
CA LEU A 52 1.59 -1.34 1.37
C LEU A 52 1.09 -1.34 -0.08
N GLY A 53 1.63 -0.46 -0.92
CA GLY A 53 1.41 -0.44 -2.38
C GLY A 53 0.26 0.43 -2.85
N ASP A 54 0.18 0.60 -4.16
CA ASP A 54 -0.77 1.46 -4.87
C ASP A 54 -0.77 2.91 -4.34
N LEU A 55 0.44 3.45 -4.12
CA LEU A 55 0.63 4.85 -3.72
C LEU A 55 0.24 5.79 -4.86
N PHE A 56 0.54 5.39 -6.08
CA PHE A 56 0.24 6.11 -7.31
C PHE A 56 -0.70 5.30 -8.17
N ASP A 57 -1.59 5.99 -8.90
CA ASP A 57 -2.47 5.33 -9.87
C ASP A 57 -1.72 4.76 -11.07
N PHE A 58 -0.57 5.36 -11.36
CA PHE A 58 0.43 4.86 -12.28
C PHE A 58 1.81 5.40 -11.89
N TRP A 59 2.81 4.51 -11.88
CA TRP A 59 4.20 4.87 -11.67
C TRP A 59 5.11 4.11 -12.62
N PHE A 60 5.97 4.83 -13.32
CA PHE A 60 7.02 4.26 -14.16
C PHE A 60 8.27 5.13 -14.07
N GLU A 61 9.40 4.54 -13.70
CA GLU A 61 10.68 5.21 -13.64
C GLU A 61 11.40 5.08 -14.98
N TYR A 62 11.38 6.15 -15.78
CA TYR A 62 12.28 6.26 -16.92
C TYR A 62 13.70 6.53 -16.41
N LYS A 63 14.71 6.32 -17.28
CA LYS A 63 16.11 6.53 -16.89
C LYS A 63 16.40 7.92 -16.28
N THR A 64 15.69 8.96 -16.76
CA THR A 64 15.92 10.36 -16.37
C THR A 64 14.62 11.12 -16.08
N ALA A 65 13.49 10.44 -15.93
CA ALA A 65 12.21 11.07 -15.67
C ALA A 65 11.28 10.15 -14.90
N VAL A 66 10.45 10.75 -14.05
CA VAL A 66 9.35 10.11 -13.33
C VAL A 66 8.04 10.84 -13.60
N PRO A 67 6.86 10.27 -13.30
CA PRO A 67 5.59 10.96 -13.42
C PRO A 67 5.57 12.30 -12.66
N ARG A 68 4.94 13.31 -13.27
CA ARG A 68 4.83 14.65 -12.67
C ARG A 68 3.82 14.67 -11.55
N GLY A 69 4.08 15.52 -10.55
CA GLY A 69 3.18 15.76 -9.44
C GLY A 69 3.67 15.17 -8.12
N PHE A 70 2.78 15.05 -7.16
CA PHE A 70 3.00 14.39 -5.87
C PHE A 70 4.11 15.00 -5.01
N VAL A 71 4.51 16.24 -5.31
CA VAL A 71 5.68 16.90 -4.71
C VAL A 71 5.52 17.08 -3.20
N ARG A 72 4.28 17.33 -2.72
CA ARG A 72 4.02 17.50 -1.28
C ARG A 72 4.14 16.18 -0.54
N PHE A 73 3.54 15.13 -1.12
CA PHE A 73 3.60 13.78 -0.54
C PHE A 73 5.04 13.25 -0.51
N LEU A 74 5.75 13.31 -1.64
CA LEU A 74 7.16 12.89 -1.73
C LEU A 74 8.06 13.72 -0.82
N GLY A 75 7.89 15.05 -0.80
CA GLY A 75 8.64 15.93 0.09
C GLY A 75 8.36 15.66 1.57
N LYS A 76 7.11 15.28 1.91
CA LYS A 76 6.78 14.90 3.28
C LYS A 76 7.42 13.57 3.67
N LEU A 77 7.43 12.57 2.80
CA LEU A 77 8.14 11.31 3.04
C LEU A 77 9.65 11.53 3.23
N SER A 78 10.25 12.37 2.37
CA SER A 78 11.66 12.75 2.53
C SER A 78 11.93 13.41 3.89
N ALA A 79 11.09 14.37 4.30
CA ALA A 79 11.21 15.03 5.58
C ALA A 79 11.05 14.09 6.79
N LEU A 80 10.22 13.04 6.68
CA LEU A 80 10.10 11.99 7.70
C LEU A 80 11.38 11.14 7.77
N ALA A 81 11.91 10.75 6.62
CA ALA A 81 13.15 9.98 6.52
C ALA A 81 14.34 10.76 7.09
N ASP A 82 14.44 12.07 6.80
CA ASP A 82 15.46 12.96 7.36
C ASP A 82 15.39 13.07 8.90
N GLN A 83 14.23 12.80 9.48
CA GLN A 83 14.01 12.74 10.93
C GLN A 83 14.30 11.35 11.54
N GLY A 84 14.73 10.40 10.71
CA GLY A 84 15.07 9.06 11.14
C GLY A 84 13.89 8.07 11.20
N ILE A 85 12.71 8.43 10.64
CA ILE A 85 11.60 7.49 10.47
C ILE A 85 11.91 6.61 9.25
N ALA A 86 12.02 5.30 9.44
CA ALA A 86 12.28 4.40 8.33
C ALA A 86 11.01 4.22 7.46
N ILE A 87 11.17 4.43 6.16
CA ILE A 87 10.08 4.34 5.18
C ILE A 87 10.20 3.03 4.41
N HIS A 88 9.18 2.19 4.52
CA HIS A 88 9.08 0.91 3.83
C HIS A 88 7.94 0.96 2.83
N ILE A 89 8.21 0.63 1.56
CA ILE A 89 7.21 0.68 0.49
C ILE A 89 7.11 -0.71 -0.15
N PHE A 90 5.93 -1.28 -0.13
CA PHE A 90 5.59 -2.43 -0.94
C PHE A 90 5.06 -1.95 -2.28
N VAL A 91 5.46 -2.63 -3.34
CA VAL A 91 4.98 -2.33 -4.69
C VAL A 91 3.59 -2.94 -4.86
N GLY A 92 2.64 -2.14 -5.32
CA GLY A 92 1.30 -2.60 -5.68
C GLY A 92 1.16 -2.86 -7.19
N ASN A 93 -0.05 -3.12 -7.64
CA ASN A 93 -0.29 -3.42 -9.05
C ASN A 93 -0.35 -2.19 -9.96
N HIS A 94 -0.56 -1.00 -9.42
CA HIS A 94 -0.56 0.26 -10.14
C HIS A 94 0.83 0.91 -10.21
N ASP A 95 1.72 0.58 -9.28
CA ASP A 95 3.07 1.12 -9.21
C ASP A 95 4.17 0.04 -9.29
N LEU A 96 3.90 -1.04 -10.05
CA LEU A 96 4.81 -2.17 -10.31
C LEU A 96 6.19 -1.77 -10.85
N TRP A 97 6.29 -0.62 -11.50
CA TRP A 97 7.49 -0.15 -12.18
C TRP A 97 8.23 0.93 -11.38
N MET A 98 8.14 0.81 -10.06
CA MET A 98 8.95 1.50 -9.08
C MET A 98 10.27 0.72 -8.91
N TRP A 99 11.41 1.35 -9.14
CA TRP A 99 12.71 0.68 -9.06
C TRP A 99 13.60 1.26 -7.98
N ASP A 100 14.33 2.33 -8.25
CA ASP A 100 15.35 2.86 -7.35
C ASP A 100 15.21 4.37 -7.06
N TYR A 101 14.26 5.05 -7.70
CA TYR A 101 14.08 6.49 -7.51
C TYR A 101 13.75 6.83 -6.07
N LEU A 102 12.74 6.18 -5.48
CA LEU A 102 12.36 6.45 -4.09
C LEU A 102 13.41 5.96 -3.08
N GLU A 103 14.17 4.91 -3.41
CA GLU A 103 15.31 4.48 -2.60
C GLU A 103 16.39 5.56 -2.56
N ARG A 104 16.71 6.16 -3.69
CA ARG A 104 17.77 7.18 -3.81
C ARG A 104 17.36 8.55 -3.27
N GLU A 105 16.11 8.97 -3.57
CA GLU A 105 15.66 10.33 -3.25
C GLU A 105 15.11 10.46 -1.82
N ILE A 106 14.55 9.37 -1.28
CA ILE A 106 13.89 9.39 0.03
C ILE A 106 14.62 8.50 1.05
N GLY A 107 15.41 7.53 0.58
CA GLY A 107 15.98 6.49 1.45
C GLY A 107 14.96 5.40 1.81
N ALA A 108 13.88 5.26 1.04
CA ALA A 108 12.88 4.23 1.25
C ALA A 108 13.44 2.82 0.99
N ILE A 109 12.87 1.82 1.63
CA ILE A 109 13.19 0.41 1.39
C ILE A 109 12.04 -0.20 0.59
N ILE A 110 12.32 -0.69 -0.62
CA ILE A 110 11.30 -1.18 -1.55
C ILE A 110 11.16 -2.71 -1.48
N TYR A 111 9.93 -3.19 -1.31
CA TYR A 111 9.58 -4.61 -1.27
C TYR A 111 8.66 -4.95 -2.43
N ARG A 112 8.95 -6.07 -3.12
CA ARG A 112 8.19 -6.53 -4.30
C ARG A 112 7.32 -7.74 -4.03
N GLU A 113 7.52 -8.37 -2.88
CA GLU A 113 6.79 -9.57 -2.47
C GLU A 113 6.34 -9.43 -1.01
N PRO A 114 5.24 -10.07 -0.62
CA PRO A 114 4.81 -10.11 0.77
C PRO A 114 5.93 -10.61 1.68
N SER A 115 6.04 -10.04 2.87
CA SER A 115 7.12 -10.32 3.81
C SER A 115 6.60 -10.54 5.22
N ASP A 116 7.30 -11.39 5.96
CA ASP A 116 7.09 -11.55 7.38
C ASP A 116 7.79 -10.41 8.13
N LEU A 117 7.09 -9.82 9.08
CA LEU A 117 7.56 -8.74 9.95
C LEU A 117 7.48 -9.18 11.41
N LYS A 118 8.57 -8.97 12.14
CA LYS A 118 8.65 -9.19 13.59
C LYS A 118 8.89 -7.86 14.28
N ILE A 119 7.97 -7.43 15.10
CA ILE A 119 8.10 -6.26 15.98
C ILE A 119 8.33 -6.76 17.40
N THR A 120 9.47 -6.39 17.97
CA THR A 120 9.80 -6.69 19.37
C THR A 120 9.63 -5.41 20.17
N THR A 121 8.76 -5.43 21.16
CA THR A 121 8.56 -4.36 22.13
C THR A 121 9.18 -4.74 23.48
N ALA A 122 9.12 -3.87 24.46
CA ALA A 122 9.56 -4.17 25.80
C ALA A 122 8.74 -5.30 26.49
N THR A 123 7.48 -5.49 26.05
CA THR A 123 6.52 -6.37 26.74
C THR A 123 6.16 -7.62 25.92
N LYS A 124 6.24 -7.56 24.59
CA LYS A 124 5.80 -8.65 23.70
C LYS A 124 6.54 -8.67 22.36
N VAL A 125 6.32 -9.74 21.64
CA VAL A 125 6.73 -9.85 20.23
C VAL A 125 5.46 -10.01 19.40
N VAL A 126 5.27 -9.15 18.40
CA VAL A 126 4.18 -9.23 17.44
C VAL A 126 4.73 -9.70 16.08
N ARG A 127 4.09 -10.69 15.47
CA ARG A 127 4.48 -11.22 14.16
C ARG A 127 3.37 -11.00 13.14
N LEU A 128 3.72 -10.34 12.06
CA LEU A 128 2.79 -10.03 10.97
C LEU A 128 3.27 -10.64 9.66
N HIS A 129 2.33 -10.83 8.75
CA HIS A 129 2.60 -11.08 7.34
C HIS A 129 1.95 -9.94 6.53
N ILE A 130 2.78 -9.18 5.81
CA ILE A 130 2.37 -7.92 5.22
C ILE A 130 2.72 -7.85 3.73
N GLY A 131 1.93 -7.10 2.96
CA GLY A 131 2.15 -6.87 1.54
C GLY A 131 1.01 -6.10 0.90
N HIS A 132 1.04 -5.94 -0.44
CA HIS A 132 -0.08 -5.28 -1.11
C HIS A 132 -1.32 -6.18 -1.20
N GLY A 133 -1.18 -7.40 -1.67
CA GLY A 133 -2.29 -8.36 -1.74
C GLY A 133 -2.65 -8.81 -3.15
N ASP A 134 -2.12 -8.15 -4.18
CA ASP A 134 -2.38 -8.46 -5.57
C ASP A 134 -1.80 -9.81 -6.02
N GLY A 135 -2.60 -10.60 -6.72
CA GLY A 135 -2.20 -11.91 -7.24
C GLY A 135 -1.99 -13.00 -6.20
N LEU A 136 -2.39 -12.78 -4.94
CA LEU A 136 -2.37 -13.80 -3.89
C LEU A 136 -3.55 -14.77 -4.00
N GLY A 137 -3.40 -15.95 -3.39
CA GLY A 137 -4.46 -16.95 -3.29
C GLY A 137 -4.88 -17.59 -4.62
N PRO A 138 -5.94 -18.38 -4.61
CA PRO A 138 -6.49 -19.03 -5.81
C PRO A 138 -7.28 -18.04 -6.66
N GLY A 139 -7.34 -18.27 -7.98
CA GLY A 139 -8.10 -17.43 -8.91
C GLY A 139 -7.28 -16.31 -9.53
N ASP A 140 -7.98 -15.32 -10.10
CA ASP A 140 -7.43 -14.16 -10.82
C ASP A 140 -6.30 -14.48 -11.82
N THR A 141 -6.47 -15.59 -12.55
CA THR A 141 -5.48 -16.08 -13.52
C THR A 141 -5.17 -15.06 -14.61
N GLY A 142 -6.17 -14.27 -15.02
CA GLY A 142 -6.00 -13.21 -15.99
C GLY A 142 -5.05 -12.11 -15.49
N TYR A 143 -5.23 -11.67 -14.26
CA TYR A 143 -4.32 -10.70 -13.65
C TYR A 143 -2.92 -11.30 -13.43
N LYS A 144 -2.81 -12.54 -12.97
CA LYS A 144 -1.52 -13.21 -12.78
C LYS A 144 -0.70 -13.32 -14.06
N ILE A 145 -1.36 -13.57 -15.20
CA ILE A 145 -0.71 -13.56 -16.53
C ILE A 145 -0.27 -12.14 -16.87
N LEU A 146 -1.14 -11.15 -16.67
CA LEU A 146 -0.83 -9.75 -16.93
C LEU A 146 0.32 -9.25 -16.06
N LYS A 147 0.33 -9.59 -14.77
CA LYS A 147 1.43 -9.28 -13.85
C LYS A 147 2.76 -9.85 -14.36
N LYS A 148 2.77 -11.09 -14.89
CA LYS A 148 3.97 -11.68 -15.50
C LYS A 148 4.47 -10.89 -16.71
N VAL A 149 3.56 -10.36 -17.54
CA VAL A 149 3.94 -9.49 -18.68
C VAL A 149 4.52 -8.18 -18.17
N PHE A 150 3.89 -7.54 -17.19
CA PHE A 150 4.32 -6.25 -16.65
C PHE A 150 5.61 -6.34 -15.83
N THR A 151 5.86 -7.48 -15.20
CA THR A 151 7.13 -7.72 -14.48
C THR A 151 8.23 -8.27 -15.38
N ASN A 152 7.93 -8.55 -16.65
CA ASN A 152 8.93 -9.01 -17.60
C ASN A 152 9.90 -7.88 -17.97
N ARG A 153 11.19 -8.07 -17.73
CA ARG A 153 12.24 -7.06 -17.95
C ARG A 153 12.34 -6.58 -19.40
N PHE A 154 12.06 -7.44 -20.37
CA PHE A 154 12.06 -7.06 -21.78
C PHE A 154 10.86 -6.18 -22.12
N ALA A 155 9.67 -6.50 -21.62
CA ALA A 155 8.48 -5.67 -21.79
C ALA A 155 8.67 -4.28 -21.13
N GLN A 156 9.25 -4.24 -19.93
CA GLN A 156 9.58 -3.00 -19.23
C GLN A 156 10.62 -2.17 -20.01
N TRP A 157 11.66 -2.81 -20.53
CA TRP A 157 12.67 -2.17 -21.37
C TRP A 157 12.04 -1.59 -22.65
N LEU A 158 11.17 -2.34 -23.31
CA LEU A 158 10.45 -1.86 -24.51
C LEU A 158 9.54 -0.67 -24.19
N PHE A 159 8.80 -0.72 -23.08
CA PHE A 159 7.96 0.40 -22.62
C PHE A 159 8.80 1.66 -22.34
N GLY A 160 10.01 1.50 -21.82
CA GLY A 160 10.95 2.59 -21.55
C GLY A 160 11.38 3.40 -22.79
N PHE A 161 11.19 2.88 -24.01
CA PHE A 161 11.41 3.63 -25.26
C PHE A 161 10.22 4.49 -25.68
N LEU A 162 9.05 4.28 -25.09
CA LEU A 162 7.92 5.17 -25.36
C LEU A 162 8.22 6.54 -24.77
N HIS A 163 7.90 7.57 -25.54
CA HIS A 163 7.99 8.93 -24.99
C HIS A 163 7.14 9.02 -23.73
N PRO A 164 7.64 9.59 -22.60
CA PRO A 164 6.91 9.64 -21.33
C PRO A 164 5.46 10.09 -21.43
N ASN A 165 5.17 11.11 -22.22
CA ASN A 165 3.80 11.59 -22.43
C ASN A 165 2.89 10.53 -23.04
N VAL A 166 3.40 9.71 -23.96
CA VAL A 166 2.63 8.63 -24.60
C VAL A 166 2.44 7.47 -23.61
N GLY A 167 3.51 7.04 -22.97
CA GLY A 167 3.47 5.94 -21.99
C GLY A 167 2.54 6.23 -20.83
N ILE A 168 2.66 7.42 -20.22
CA ILE A 168 1.82 7.84 -19.09
C ILE A 168 0.35 8.00 -19.53
N SER A 169 0.08 8.60 -20.70
CA SER A 169 -1.29 8.74 -21.21
C SER A 169 -1.95 7.39 -21.49
N LEU A 170 -1.21 6.44 -22.07
CA LEU A 170 -1.70 5.08 -22.34
C LEU A 170 -2.02 4.34 -21.03
N ALA A 171 -1.17 4.46 -20.03
CA ALA A 171 -1.36 3.82 -18.74
C ALA A 171 -2.55 4.42 -17.99
N ASN A 172 -2.68 5.75 -17.97
CA ASN A 172 -3.83 6.43 -17.34
C ASN A 172 -5.15 6.05 -18.04
N PHE A 173 -5.16 6.00 -19.37
CA PHE A 173 -6.33 5.52 -20.12
C PHE A 173 -6.72 4.09 -19.71
N TRP A 174 -5.75 3.21 -19.56
CA TRP A 174 -6.05 1.84 -19.16
C TRP A 174 -6.51 1.73 -17.70
N SER A 175 -5.88 2.46 -16.78
CA SER A 175 -6.30 2.51 -15.38
C SER A 175 -7.74 3.02 -15.23
N SER A 176 -8.09 4.13 -15.89
CA SER A 176 -9.44 4.72 -15.84
C SER A 176 -10.51 3.78 -16.37
N THR A 177 -10.25 3.10 -17.51
CA THR A 177 -11.21 2.17 -18.12
C THR A 177 -11.53 0.98 -17.21
N ARG A 178 -10.54 0.46 -16.47
CA ARG A 178 -10.75 -0.62 -15.51
C ARG A 178 -11.56 -0.16 -14.30
N LYS A 179 -11.26 1.03 -13.77
CA LYS A 179 -11.95 1.57 -12.58
C LYS A 179 -13.40 1.94 -12.88
N GLU A 180 -13.70 2.53 -14.03
CA GLU A 180 -15.09 2.77 -14.45
C GLU A 180 -15.89 1.47 -14.52
N SER A 181 -15.30 0.40 -15.05
CA SER A 181 -15.94 -0.91 -15.10
C SER A 181 -16.17 -1.54 -13.71
N THR A 182 -15.34 -1.20 -12.74
CA THR A 182 -15.46 -1.68 -11.35
C THR A 182 -16.47 -0.83 -10.57
N MET A 183 -16.46 0.49 -10.74
CA MET A 183 -17.44 1.40 -10.13
C MET A 183 -18.87 1.17 -10.67
N THR A 184 -19.02 0.90 -11.98
CA THR A 184 -20.33 0.62 -12.58
C THR A 184 -20.91 -0.76 -12.22
N LYS A 185 -20.07 -1.72 -11.84
CA LYS A 185 -20.55 -3.03 -11.37
C LYS A 185 -20.96 -3.03 -9.89
N GLY A 186 -20.89 -1.88 -9.22
CA GLY A 186 -21.00 -1.78 -7.77
C GLY A 186 -19.75 -2.36 -7.10
N GLU A 187 -19.30 -1.76 -6.02
CA GLU A 187 -18.30 -2.38 -5.15
C GLU A 187 -18.83 -3.79 -4.84
N GLN A 188 -18.17 -4.82 -5.34
CA GLN A 188 -18.54 -6.17 -4.93
C GLN A 188 -18.36 -6.22 -3.43
N ALA A 189 -19.49 -6.34 -2.73
CA ALA A 189 -19.49 -6.45 -1.28
C ALA A 189 -18.50 -7.56 -0.90
N PHE A 190 -17.71 -7.31 0.12
CA PHE A 190 -16.77 -8.30 0.63
C PHE A 190 -17.53 -9.60 0.95
N ASP A 191 -17.21 -10.66 0.24
CA ASP A 191 -17.76 -12.00 0.48
C ASP A 191 -16.63 -12.91 0.99
N PRO A 192 -16.65 -13.29 2.26
CA PRO A 192 -15.63 -14.14 2.86
C PRO A 192 -15.50 -15.54 2.22
N ALA A 193 -16.52 -15.98 1.43
CA ALA A 193 -16.50 -17.28 0.78
C ALA A 193 -15.70 -17.26 -0.54
N THR A 194 -15.69 -16.14 -1.23
CA THR A 194 -15.07 -15.99 -2.55
C THR A 194 -13.83 -15.11 -2.56
N ASP A 195 -13.49 -14.46 -1.44
CA ASP A 195 -12.33 -13.57 -1.35
C ASP A 195 -11.01 -14.37 -1.41
N TYR A 196 -10.22 -14.09 -2.44
CA TYR A 196 -8.98 -14.81 -2.71
C TYR A 196 -7.84 -14.42 -1.75
N ILE A 197 -7.82 -13.17 -1.25
CA ILE A 197 -6.83 -12.75 -0.24
C ILE A 197 -7.13 -13.45 1.09
N LEU A 198 -8.41 -13.51 1.48
CA LEU A 198 -8.81 -14.22 2.70
C LEU A 198 -8.51 -15.73 2.60
N SER A 199 -8.69 -16.34 1.42
CA SER A 199 -8.29 -17.73 1.18
C SER A 199 -6.79 -17.91 1.40
N TYR A 200 -5.97 -17.03 0.81
CA TYR A 200 -4.52 -17.01 1.03
C TYR A 200 -4.16 -16.83 2.51
N VAL A 201 -4.83 -15.92 3.21
CA VAL A 201 -4.61 -15.67 4.64
C VAL A 201 -4.89 -16.94 5.45
N ARG A 202 -6.01 -17.63 5.21
CA ARG A 202 -6.37 -18.88 5.91
C ARG A 202 -5.34 -19.99 5.68
N GLU A 203 -4.92 -20.19 4.44
CA GLU A 203 -3.89 -21.18 4.09
C GLU A 203 -2.54 -20.84 4.73
N THR A 204 -2.14 -19.57 4.67
CA THR A 204 -0.86 -19.12 5.23
C THR A 204 -0.86 -19.15 6.76
N ALA A 205 -1.96 -18.79 7.41
CA ALA A 205 -2.11 -18.87 8.86
C ALA A 205 -1.96 -20.32 9.38
N ALA A 206 -2.54 -21.28 8.64
CA ALA A 206 -2.37 -22.69 8.96
C ALA A 206 -0.90 -23.17 8.81
N ALA A 207 -0.18 -22.65 7.81
CA ALA A 207 1.22 -22.99 7.56
C ALA A 207 2.20 -22.22 8.46
N LYS A 208 1.82 -21.04 8.94
CA LYS A 208 2.65 -20.14 9.77
C LYS A 208 1.93 -19.80 11.09
N PRO A 209 1.78 -20.74 12.03
CA PRO A 209 0.98 -20.55 13.24
C PRO A 209 1.52 -19.48 14.21
N VAL A 210 2.71 -18.95 13.95
CA VAL A 210 3.33 -17.87 14.76
C VAL A 210 2.93 -16.47 14.30
N VAL A 211 2.26 -16.32 13.14
CA VAL A 211 1.78 -15.02 12.61
C VAL A 211 0.46 -14.68 13.31
N GLU A 212 0.41 -13.49 13.90
CA GLU A 212 -0.74 -13.00 14.67
C GLU A 212 -1.63 -12.05 13.84
N ALA A 213 -1.05 -11.41 12.83
CA ALA A 213 -1.81 -10.52 11.95
C ALA A 213 -1.33 -10.57 10.50
N PHE A 214 -2.30 -10.54 9.60
CA PHE A 214 -2.10 -10.38 8.17
C PHE A 214 -2.58 -8.98 7.77
N VAL A 215 -1.74 -8.18 7.10
CA VAL A 215 -2.08 -6.79 6.75
C VAL A 215 -1.84 -6.57 5.26
N PHE A 216 -2.92 -6.26 4.53
CA PHE A 216 -2.91 -6.07 3.08
C PHE A 216 -3.72 -4.84 2.66
N GLY A 217 -3.51 -4.36 1.45
CA GLY A 217 -4.32 -3.42 0.71
C GLY A 217 -5.14 -4.08 -0.41
N HIS A 218 -5.19 -3.44 -1.58
CA HIS A 218 -5.68 -3.96 -2.86
C HIS A 218 -7.20 -4.15 -2.98
N ARG A 219 -7.92 -4.44 -1.90
CA ARG A 219 -9.38 -4.70 -1.96
C ARG A 219 -10.21 -3.44 -1.91
N HIS A 220 -9.61 -2.30 -1.60
CA HIS A 220 -10.29 -1.01 -1.45
C HIS A 220 -11.47 -1.03 -0.48
N HIS A 221 -11.51 -2.04 0.37
CA HIS A 221 -12.57 -2.24 1.34
C HIS A 221 -11.94 -2.50 2.71
N PRO A 222 -12.21 -1.67 3.72
CA PRO A 222 -11.61 -1.85 5.04
C PRO A 222 -12.17 -3.11 5.71
N ILE A 223 -11.28 -4.00 6.12
CA ILE A 223 -11.62 -5.27 6.76
C ILE A 223 -10.80 -5.43 8.04
N ALA A 224 -11.45 -5.81 9.11
CA ALA A 224 -10.82 -6.31 10.32
C ALA A 224 -11.55 -7.59 10.74
N LEU A 225 -10.95 -8.75 10.47
CA LEU A 225 -11.61 -10.04 10.60
C LEU A 225 -10.73 -11.03 11.37
N PRO A 226 -11.22 -11.66 12.46
CA PRO A 226 -10.54 -12.80 13.07
C PRO A 226 -10.63 -14.01 12.12
N VAL A 227 -9.50 -14.64 11.84
CA VAL A 227 -9.42 -15.81 10.92
C VAL A 227 -9.11 -17.11 11.64
N ALA A 228 -8.47 -17.03 12.80
CA ALA A 228 -8.21 -18.15 13.72
C ALA A 228 -8.04 -17.60 15.14
N ALA A 229 -7.89 -18.48 16.12
CA ALA A 229 -7.63 -18.08 17.51
C ALA A 229 -6.31 -17.28 17.59
N GLY A 230 -6.41 -15.99 17.97
CA GLY A 230 -5.28 -15.09 18.08
C GLY A 230 -4.71 -14.59 16.74
N VAL A 231 -5.39 -14.85 15.61
CA VAL A 231 -4.95 -14.42 14.28
C VAL A 231 -6.01 -13.53 13.62
N SER A 232 -5.62 -12.35 13.20
CA SER A 232 -6.50 -11.37 12.53
C SER A 232 -6.03 -11.04 11.11
N TYR A 233 -6.99 -10.77 10.24
CA TYR A 233 -6.77 -10.20 8.90
C TYR A 233 -7.25 -8.76 8.85
N TYR A 234 -6.39 -7.88 8.34
CA TYR A 234 -6.70 -6.47 8.10
C TYR A 234 -6.51 -6.17 6.62
N ASN A 235 -7.48 -5.48 6.01
CA ASN A 235 -7.33 -4.80 4.75
C ASN A 235 -7.52 -3.30 5.00
N LEU A 236 -6.58 -2.47 4.50
CA LEU A 236 -6.48 -1.07 4.89
C LEU A 236 -7.46 -0.14 4.15
N GLY A 237 -8.28 -0.72 3.25
CA GLY A 237 -9.24 0.05 2.46
C GLY A 237 -8.57 0.88 1.38
N ASP A 238 -9.09 2.09 1.14
CA ASP A 238 -8.57 3.04 0.15
C ASP A 238 -8.75 4.50 0.59
N TRP A 239 -7.94 5.39 0.01
CA TRP A 239 -7.97 6.84 0.30
C TRP A 239 -8.62 7.67 -0.81
N PHE A 240 -9.10 7.05 -1.88
CA PHE A 240 -9.70 7.76 -3.02
C PHE A 240 -11.23 7.80 -3.00
N ASN A 241 -11.86 7.07 -2.10
CA ASN A 241 -13.29 7.15 -1.88
C ASN A 241 -13.69 8.55 -1.39
N PRO A 242 -14.86 9.07 -1.82
CA PRO A 242 -15.34 10.38 -1.37
C PRO A 242 -15.36 10.50 0.16
N HIS A 243 -14.93 11.66 0.66
CA HIS A 243 -14.86 11.94 2.09
C HIS A 243 -14.01 10.95 2.90
N PHE A 244 -13.05 10.27 2.25
CA PHE A 244 -12.15 9.29 2.88
C PHE A 244 -12.87 8.17 3.64
N LYS A 245 -14.08 7.81 3.21
CA LYS A 245 -14.95 6.84 3.89
C LYS A 245 -14.27 5.49 4.16
N ASN A 246 -13.39 5.05 3.27
CA ASN A 246 -12.68 3.78 3.37
C ASN A 246 -11.20 3.96 3.79
N ALA A 247 -10.79 5.17 4.16
CA ALA A 247 -9.41 5.44 4.54
C ALA A 247 -9.13 4.95 5.96
N TYR A 248 -8.50 3.80 6.03
CA TYR A 248 -8.05 3.21 7.28
C TYR A 248 -6.54 3.01 7.26
N TYR A 249 -5.95 3.06 8.43
CA TYR A 249 -4.57 2.71 8.65
C TYR A 249 -4.43 1.81 9.89
N LEU A 250 -3.37 1.05 9.95
CA LEU A 250 -3.04 0.28 11.14
C LEU A 250 -1.90 0.97 11.87
N GLN A 251 -1.97 1.00 13.20
CA GLN A 251 -0.86 1.40 14.06
C GLN A 251 -0.60 0.36 15.12
N ILE A 252 0.67 0.15 15.43
CA ILE A 252 1.10 -0.81 16.45
C ILE A 252 2.00 -0.08 17.44
N ASP A 253 1.64 -0.13 18.69
CA ASP A 253 2.44 0.31 19.81
C ASP A 253 2.90 -0.88 20.69
N GLU A 254 3.52 -0.60 21.83
CA GLU A 254 3.98 -1.64 22.76
C GLU A 254 2.86 -2.49 23.36
N ASN A 255 1.59 -2.03 23.31
CA ASN A 255 0.48 -2.67 23.98
C ASN A 255 -0.54 -3.31 23.02
N LYS A 256 -0.80 -2.69 21.85
CA LYS A 256 -1.93 -3.05 21.00
C LYS A 256 -1.66 -2.86 19.51
N ILE A 257 -2.55 -3.46 18.73
CA ILE A 257 -2.74 -3.21 17.29
C ILE A 257 -4.06 -2.46 17.17
N ASP A 258 -4.03 -1.26 16.62
CA ASP A 258 -5.21 -0.42 16.38
C ASP A 258 -5.47 -0.30 14.88
N PHE A 259 -6.69 -0.60 14.46
CA PHE A 259 -7.20 -0.34 13.11
C PHE A 259 -8.05 0.93 13.14
N VAL A 260 -7.54 2.01 12.56
CA VAL A 260 -8.02 3.38 12.80
C VAL A 260 -8.57 3.96 11.50
N HIS A 261 -9.78 4.53 11.55
CA HIS A 261 -10.32 5.34 10.48
C HIS A 261 -9.61 6.71 10.43
N PHE A 262 -9.27 7.18 9.23
CA PHE A 262 -8.70 8.50 9.05
C PHE A 262 -9.81 9.57 9.08
N ASP A 263 -9.73 10.47 10.02
CA ASP A 263 -10.60 11.64 10.10
C ASP A 263 -9.96 12.83 9.37
N ALA A 264 -10.48 13.13 8.19
CA ALA A 264 -10.00 14.26 7.41
C ALA A 264 -10.27 15.57 8.16
N PRO A 265 -9.34 16.55 8.10
CA PRO A 265 -9.61 17.86 8.67
C PRO A 265 -10.85 18.48 8.00
N SER A 266 -11.70 19.11 8.80
CA SER A 266 -12.80 19.92 8.28
C SER A 266 -12.21 21.06 7.44
N VAL A 267 -12.49 21.07 6.14
CA VAL A 267 -12.07 22.13 5.22
C VAL A 267 -13.02 23.30 5.34
#